data_ace4d91ed51f0f60df4659a647a8d3e2
#
_entry.id   ace4d91ed51f0f60df4659a647a8d3e2
#
_cell.length_a   1.000
_cell.length_b   1.000
_cell.length_c   1.000
_cell.angle_alpha   90.00
_cell.angle_beta   90.00
_cell.angle_gamma   90.00
#
_symmetry.space_group_name_H-M   'P 1'
#
loop_
_entity.id
_entity.type
_entity.pdbx_description
1 polymer ?
#
loop_
_entity_poly.entity_id
_entity_poly.type
_entity_poly.pdbx_seq_one_letter_code
_entity_poly.pdbx_strand_id
1 'polypeptide(L)'
;MKIGTFFAVMGLLVLGLFADFVPAQFLQGRTLKWPCLAVGIVLTVWLRRHNRRLGRPTDLDGHGRIFSVFMFFATPVMLGFVSWLLLAKTAPWLLTWAIGGSFEEAYVMQTDHQSSRSTCEYRLRGGPLEHGFPDYLCIQEDLYHRYPQQQVAVILKGQRSRLGTHIVEIYGPQ
;
A
#
# COMPACT_ATOMS: atom_id res chain seq x y z
N MET A 1 -20.45 -11.08 9.86
CA MET A 1 -19.96 -9.78 9.35
C MET A 1 -20.96 -9.29 8.33
N LYS A 2 -21.47 -8.06 8.45
CA LYS A 2 -22.44 -7.53 7.47
C LYS A 2 -21.68 -7.29 6.15
N ILE A 3 -22.26 -7.72 5.03
CA ILE A 3 -21.66 -7.59 3.68
C ILE A 3 -21.12 -6.19 3.43
N GLY A 4 -21.79 -5.14 3.90
CA GLY A 4 -21.33 -3.76 3.79
C GLY A 4 -19.99 -3.47 4.46
N THR A 5 -19.69 -4.08 5.62
CA THR A 5 -18.38 -3.89 6.28
C THR A 5 -17.24 -4.50 5.48
N PHE A 6 -17.48 -5.63 4.82
CA PHE A 6 -16.48 -6.26 3.96
C PHE A 6 -16.16 -5.37 2.75
N PHE A 7 -17.17 -4.86 2.06
CA PHE A 7 -16.96 -3.95 0.92
C PHE A 7 -16.30 -2.64 1.33
N ALA A 8 -16.63 -2.09 2.50
CA ALA A 8 -15.97 -0.88 3.00
C ALA A 8 -14.48 -1.10 3.27
N VAL A 9 -14.11 -2.22 3.92
CA VAL A 9 -12.69 -2.55 4.17
C VAL A 9 -11.94 -2.80 2.87
N MET A 10 -12.53 -3.54 1.94
CA MET A 10 -11.92 -3.79 0.62
C MET A 10 -11.77 -2.50 -0.19
N GLY A 11 -12.78 -1.63 -0.17
CA GLY A 11 -12.70 -0.31 -0.81
C GLY A 11 -11.58 0.56 -0.24
N LEU A 12 -11.45 0.63 1.08
CA LEU A 12 -10.36 1.35 1.75
C LEU A 12 -8.98 0.79 1.40
N LEU A 13 -8.85 -0.54 1.31
CA LEU A 13 -7.59 -1.19 0.89
C LEU A 13 -7.22 -0.81 -0.54
N VAL A 14 -8.18 -0.88 -1.45
CA VAL A 14 -7.97 -0.52 -2.85
C VAL A 14 -7.58 0.95 -2.97
N LEU A 15 -8.31 1.86 -2.33
CA LEU A 15 -7.97 3.28 -2.30
C LEU A 15 -6.57 3.53 -1.72
N GLY A 16 -6.21 2.87 -0.63
CA GLY A 16 -4.88 2.98 -0.04
C GLY A 16 -3.76 2.47 -0.95
N LEU A 17 -4.02 1.47 -1.81
CA LEU A 17 -3.03 0.97 -2.78
C LEU A 17 -2.77 1.97 -3.92
N PHE A 18 -3.80 2.65 -4.39
CA PHE A 18 -3.71 3.60 -5.51
C PHE A 18 -3.37 5.03 -5.08
N ALA A 19 -3.40 5.34 -3.78
CA ALA A 19 -2.98 6.65 -3.31
C ALA A 19 -1.45 6.83 -3.46
N ASP A 20 -1.04 7.99 -4.01
CA ASP A 20 0.37 8.40 -4.10
C ASP A 20 0.87 8.85 -2.72
N PHE A 21 0.95 7.88 -1.82
CA PHE A 21 1.38 8.06 -0.44
C PHE A 21 2.67 7.30 -0.17
N VAL A 22 3.67 8.02 0.31
CA VAL A 22 4.96 7.48 0.73
C VAL A 22 4.96 7.36 2.25
N PRO A 23 4.81 6.13 2.80
CA PRO A 23 4.87 5.93 4.24
C PRO A 23 6.25 6.23 4.81
N ALA A 24 6.32 6.70 6.04
CA ALA A 24 7.57 6.87 6.75
C ALA A 24 8.33 5.53 6.89
N GLN A 25 9.66 5.57 6.87
CA GLN A 25 10.52 4.37 6.88
C GLN A 25 10.22 3.41 8.03
N PHE A 26 9.87 3.91 9.22
CA PHE A 26 9.56 3.07 10.38
C PHE A 26 8.30 2.20 10.17
N LEU A 27 7.35 2.63 9.32
CA LEU A 27 6.14 1.89 8.98
C LEU A 27 6.40 0.76 7.96
N GLN A 28 7.47 0.88 7.20
CA GLN A 28 7.87 -0.11 6.19
C GLN A 28 8.83 -1.17 6.75
N GLY A 29 9.42 -0.87 7.90
CA GLY A 29 10.40 -1.73 8.56
C GLY A 29 9.87 -3.12 8.96
N ARG A 30 10.80 -4.04 9.21
CA ARG A 30 10.49 -5.38 9.75
C ARG A 30 9.73 -5.31 11.08
N THR A 31 9.92 -4.25 11.85
CA THR A 31 9.27 -4.01 13.14
C THR A 31 7.76 -4.03 13.07
N LEU A 32 7.16 -3.57 11.97
CA LEU A 32 5.70 -3.58 11.80
C LEU A 32 5.18 -4.88 11.16
N LYS A 33 5.98 -5.55 10.33
CA LYS A 33 5.56 -6.77 9.62
C LYS A 33 5.26 -7.93 10.56
N TRP A 34 6.10 -8.13 11.58
CA TRP A 34 5.91 -9.21 12.56
C TRP A 34 4.67 -9.06 13.43
N PRO A 35 4.39 -7.89 14.05
CA PRO A 35 3.14 -7.68 14.76
C PRO A 35 1.91 -7.88 13.87
N CYS A 36 1.93 -7.41 12.61
CA CYS A 36 0.82 -7.61 11.70
C CYS A 36 0.58 -9.10 11.37
N LEU A 37 1.65 -9.87 11.22
CA LEU A 37 1.53 -11.33 11.05
C LEU A 37 0.92 -11.98 12.30
N ALA A 38 1.34 -11.57 13.49
CA ALA A 38 0.76 -12.06 14.75
C ALA A 38 -0.74 -11.72 14.84
N VAL A 39 -1.14 -10.50 14.46
CA VAL A 39 -2.56 -10.11 14.36
C VAL A 39 -3.30 -11.00 13.36
N GLY A 40 -2.72 -11.31 12.20
CA GLY A 40 -3.30 -12.23 11.22
C GLY A 40 -3.55 -13.62 11.80
N ILE A 41 -2.60 -14.15 12.58
CA ILE A 41 -2.75 -15.45 13.26
C ILE A 41 -3.88 -15.40 14.30
N VAL A 42 -3.88 -14.38 15.16
CA VAL A 42 -4.91 -14.19 16.19
C VAL A 42 -6.30 -14.07 15.57
N LEU A 43 -6.44 -13.25 14.54
CA LEU A 43 -7.71 -13.09 13.81
C LEU A 43 -8.17 -14.42 13.18
N THR A 44 -7.25 -15.19 12.59
CA THR A 44 -7.57 -16.49 12.01
C THR A 44 -8.08 -17.45 13.08
N VAL A 45 -7.41 -17.54 14.22
CA VAL A 45 -7.83 -18.41 15.32
C VAL A 45 -9.18 -17.96 15.88
N TRP A 46 -9.36 -16.65 16.05
CA TRP A 46 -10.61 -16.09 16.54
C TRP A 46 -11.77 -16.37 15.59
N LEU A 47 -11.60 -16.12 14.27
CA LEU A 47 -12.62 -16.39 13.25
C LEU A 47 -13.01 -17.88 13.21
N ARG A 48 -12.03 -18.79 13.27
CA ARG A 48 -12.28 -20.23 13.30
C ARG A 48 -13.07 -20.65 14.55
N ARG A 49 -12.69 -20.14 15.72
CA ARG A 49 -13.42 -20.39 16.96
C ARG A 49 -14.83 -19.84 16.92
N HIS A 50 -15.00 -18.63 16.38
CA HIS A 50 -16.30 -17.99 16.23
C HIS A 50 -17.21 -18.77 15.27
N ASN A 51 -16.72 -19.18 14.11
CA ASN A 51 -17.47 -19.98 13.14
C ASN A 51 -17.89 -21.34 13.71
N ARG A 52 -16.98 -22.01 14.42
CA ARG A 52 -17.30 -23.27 15.11
C ARG A 52 -18.42 -23.10 16.15
N ARG A 53 -18.41 -22.01 16.93
CA ARG A 53 -19.48 -21.70 17.90
C ARG A 53 -20.83 -21.45 17.24
N LEU A 54 -20.84 -20.95 16.01
CA LEU A 54 -22.06 -20.70 15.23
C LEU A 54 -22.56 -21.96 14.50
N GLY A 55 -21.92 -23.12 14.69
CA GLY A 55 -22.29 -24.38 14.01
C GLY A 55 -22.14 -24.31 12.49
N ARG A 56 -21.41 -23.29 11.95
CA ARG A 56 -21.19 -23.20 10.52
C ARG A 56 -20.10 -24.18 10.12
N PRO A 57 -20.39 -25.11 9.15
CA PRO A 57 -19.36 -25.98 8.62
C PRO A 57 -18.24 -25.08 8.06
N THR A 58 -17.02 -25.43 8.36
CA THR A 58 -15.87 -24.77 7.73
C THR A 58 -15.92 -25.21 6.27
N ASP A 59 -15.95 -24.25 5.31
CA ASP A 59 -15.96 -24.54 3.86
C ASP A 59 -14.80 -25.46 3.40
N LEU A 60 -13.95 -25.86 4.32
CA LEU A 60 -12.81 -26.76 4.13
C LEU A 60 -13.22 -28.25 4.14
N ASP A 61 -14.40 -28.59 4.68
CA ASP A 61 -14.80 -30.00 4.87
C ASP A 61 -15.20 -30.68 3.55
N GLY A 62 -15.49 -29.90 2.49
CA GLY A 62 -15.80 -30.42 1.14
C GLY A 62 -14.62 -30.42 0.16
N HIS A 63 -13.48 -29.88 0.53
CA HIS A 63 -12.33 -29.76 -0.35
C HIS A 63 -11.21 -30.73 0.05
N GLY A 64 -10.43 -31.19 -0.94
CA GLY A 64 -9.35 -32.15 -0.70
C GLY A 64 -8.35 -31.69 0.38
N ARG A 65 -7.73 -32.66 1.05
CA ARG A 65 -6.82 -32.47 2.19
C ARG A 65 -5.70 -31.44 1.90
N ILE A 66 -5.19 -31.43 0.67
CA ILE A 66 -4.14 -30.50 0.22
C ILE A 66 -4.64 -29.04 0.25
N PHE A 67 -5.84 -28.79 -0.26
CA PHE A 67 -6.44 -27.47 -0.27
C PHE A 67 -6.72 -26.96 1.16
N SER A 68 -7.17 -27.83 2.06
CA SER A 68 -7.42 -27.51 3.46
C SER A 68 -6.12 -27.10 4.18
N VAL A 69 -5.02 -27.81 3.95
CA VAL A 69 -3.69 -27.47 4.52
C VAL A 69 -3.19 -26.16 3.94
N PHE A 70 -3.29 -25.95 2.63
CA PHE A 70 -2.91 -24.70 2.00
C PHE A 70 -3.67 -23.52 2.60
N MET A 71 -4.98 -23.59 2.70
CA MET A 71 -5.83 -22.53 3.28
C MET A 71 -5.54 -22.30 4.76
N PHE A 72 -5.09 -23.35 5.47
CA PHE A 72 -4.70 -23.21 6.88
C PHE A 72 -3.53 -22.23 7.05
N PHE A 73 -2.53 -22.27 6.17
CA PHE A 73 -1.38 -21.38 6.20
C PHE A 73 -1.61 -20.07 5.44
N ALA A 74 -2.33 -20.10 4.33
CA ALA A 74 -2.59 -18.92 3.51
C ALA A 74 -3.45 -17.87 4.25
N THR A 75 -4.48 -18.30 4.98
CA THR A 75 -5.40 -17.36 5.67
C THR A 75 -4.70 -16.43 6.66
N PRO A 76 -3.86 -16.90 7.61
CA PRO A 76 -3.19 -16.00 8.54
C PRO A 76 -2.18 -15.07 7.84
N VAL A 77 -1.52 -15.54 6.79
CA VAL A 77 -0.59 -14.71 6.01
C VAL A 77 -1.35 -13.61 5.27
N MET A 78 -2.45 -13.94 4.62
CA MET A 78 -3.31 -12.97 3.92
C MET A 78 -3.90 -11.93 4.89
N LEU A 79 -4.43 -12.37 6.04
CA LEU A 79 -4.95 -11.45 7.06
C LEU A 79 -3.84 -10.57 7.66
N GLY A 80 -2.65 -11.11 7.87
CA GLY A 80 -1.48 -10.34 8.29
C GLY A 80 -1.07 -9.31 7.27
N PHE A 81 -1.05 -9.67 5.99
CA PHE A 81 -0.75 -8.75 4.88
C PHE A 81 -1.79 -7.63 4.76
N VAL A 82 -3.08 -7.96 4.84
CA VAL A 82 -4.18 -6.97 4.85
C VAL A 82 -4.03 -6.02 6.04
N SER A 83 -3.74 -6.54 7.23
CA SER A 83 -3.51 -5.73 8.43
C SER A 83 -2.31 -4.81 8.26
N TRP A 84 -1.23 -5.31 7.65
CA TRP A 84 -0.06 -4.49 7.37
C TRP A 84 -0.37 -3.38 6.35
N LEU A 85 -1.08 -3.65 5.27
CA LEU A 85 -1.49 -2.63 4.29
C LEU A 85 -2.35 -1.54 4.95
N LEU A 86 -3.30 -1.92 5.78
CA LEU A 86 -4.15 -0.97 6.50
C LEU A 86 -3.33 -0.08 7.43
N LEU A 87 -2.41 -0.64 8.20
CA LEU A 87 -1.64 0.09 9.19
C LEU A 87 -0.44 0.84 8.60
N ALA A 88 0.20 0.30 7.56
CA ALA A 88 1.39 0.90 6.97
C ALA A 88 1.07 1.92 5.88
N LYS A 89 -0.06 1.81 5.20
CA LYS A 89 -0.38 2.66 4.05
C LYS A 89 -1.72 3.38 4.21
N THR A 90 -2.82 2.67 4.39
CA THR A 90 -4.16 3.26 4.36
C THR A 90 -4.42 4.20 5.55
N ALA A 91 -4.14 3.76 6.77
CA ALA A 91 -4.37 4.59 7.96
C ALA A 91 -3.44 5.82 8.00
N PRO A 92 -2.11 5.70 7.75
CA PRO A 92 -1.23 6.86 7.66
C PRO A 92 -1.60 7.84 6.55
N TRP A 93 -2.06 7.35 5.40
CA TRP A 93 -2.56 8.19 4.32
C TRP A 93 -3.75 9.03 4.74
N LEU A 94 -4.79 8.40 5.32
CA LEU A 94 -5.98 9.09 5.82
C LEU A 94 -5.64 10.13 6.90
N LEU A 95 -4.75 9.76 7.84
CA LEU A 95 -4.31 10.69 8.88
C LEU A 95 -3.50 11.85 8.30
N THR A 96 -2.61 11.59 7.35
CA THR A 96 -1.83 12.64 6.69
C THR A 96 -2.74 13.58 5.89
N TRP A 97 -3.76 13.04 5.23
CA TRP A 97 -4.75 13.86 4.53
C TRP A 97 -5.56 14.74 5.48
N ALA A 98 -5.91 14.25 6.68
CA ALA A 98 -6.73 14.98 7.64
C ALA A 98 -5.96 16.04 8.45
N ILE A 99 -4.70 15.76 8.84
CA ILE A 99 -3.92 16.58 9.77
C ILE A 99 -2.51 16.95 9.24
N GLY A 100 -2.18 16.57 8.00
CA GLY A 100 -0.89 16.87 7.39
C GLY A 100 -0.73 18.37 7.09
N GLY A 101 0.47 18.88 7.27
CA GLY A 101 0.84 20.22 6.81
C GLY A 101 1.15 20.23 5.31
N SER A 102 0.82 21.32 4.63
CA SER A 102 1.22 21.51 3.24
C SER A 102 2.76 21.57 3.13
N PHE A 103 3.30 20.93 2.11
CA PHE A 103 4.73 21.02 1.78
C PHE A 103 4.92 21.26 0.29
N GLU A 104 6.01 21.94 -0.03
CA GLU A 104 6.48 22.17 -1.40
C GLU A 104 8.00 22.09 -1.36
N GLU A 105 8.58 21.06 -1.93
CA GLU A 105 10.02 20.81 -1.90
C GLU A 105 10.52 20.33 -3.26
N ALA A 106 11.73 20.80 -3.61
CA ALA A 106 12.41 20.37 -4.82
C ALA A 106 13.22 19.09 -4.55
N TYR A 107 13.08 18.10 -5.42
CA TYR A 107 13.82 16.84 -5.37
C TYR A 107 14.46 16.57 -6.72
N VAL A 108 15.66 15.97 -6.69
CA VAL A 108 16.28 15.43 -7.89
C VAL A 108 15.82 13.98 -8.04
N MET A 109 15.10 13.70 -9.11
CA MET A 109 14.51 12.39 -9.38
C MET A 109 14.92 11.92 -10.78
N GLN A 110 14.99 10.62 -10.97
CA GLN A 110 15.33 10.02 -12.26
C GLN A 110 14.07 9.63 -13.01
N THR A 111 13.99 10.04 -14.28
CA THR A 111 12.95 9.56 -15.19
C THR A 111 13.29 8.16 -15.67
N ASP A 112 12.32 7.26 -15.67
CA ASP A 112 12.46 5.87 -16.11
C ASP A 112 11.28 5.46 -16.99
N HIS A 113 11.55 4.57 -17.94
CA HIS A 113 10.53 4.00 -18.81
C HIS A 113 10.55 2.49 -18.63
N GLN A 114 9.42 1.94 -18.28
CA GLN A 114 9.26 0.50 -18.18
C GLN A 114 8.22 0.01 -19.17
N SER A 115 8.69 -0.64 -20.23
CA SER A 115 7.85 -1.35 -21.19
C SER A 115 7.21 -2.56 -20.52
N SER A 116 6.17 -2.32 -19.77
CA SER A 116 5.36 -3.34 -19.12
C SER A 116 3.89 -3.02 -19.38
N ARG A 117 3.04 -4.04 -19.48
CA ARG A 117 1.57 -3.89 -19.54
C ARG A 117 0.98 -3.24 -18.27
N SER A 118 1.80 -2.61 -17.44
CA SER A 118 1.36 -1.92 -16.23
C SER A 118 0.78 -0.55 -16.58
N THR A 119 -0.13 -0.09 -15.75
CA THR A 119 -0.85 1.19 -15.85
C THR A 119 0.06 2.43 -15.82
N CYS A 120 1.36 2.28 -15.57
CA CYS A 120 2.33 3.34 -15.41
C CYS A 120 3.58 3.01 -16.23
N GLU A 121 3.63 3.53 -17.43
CA GLU A 121 4.71 3.31 -18.40
C GLU A 121 5.88 4.27 -18.15
N TYR A 122 5.58 5.53 -17.87
CA TYR A 122 6.57 6.56 -17.57
C TYR A 122 6.60 6.86 -16.07
N ARG A 123 7.80 6.84 -15.48
CA ARG A 123 8.00 6.85 -14.02
C ARG A 123 9.05 7.84 -13.58
N LEU A 124 8.88 8.39 -12.38
CA LEU A 124 9.91 9.08 -11.62
C LEU A 124 10.33 8.20 -10.44
N ARG A 125 11.64 8.05 -10.26
CA ARG A 125 12.25 7.29 -9.16
C ARG A 125 13.22 8.16 -8.38
N GLY A 126 13.46 7.78 -7.12
CA GLY A 126 14.41 8.48 -6.24
C GLY A 126 13.74 9.47 -5.31
N GLY A 127 14.54 10.36 -4.70
CA GLY A 127 14.05 11.32 -3.73
C GLY A 127 13.33 10.67 -2.55
N PRO A 128 12.15 11.16 -2.18
CA PRO A 128 11.40 10.61 -1.03
C PRO A 128 10.89 9.18 -1.26
N LEU A 129 10.94 8.67 -2.50
CA LEU A 129 10.38 7.37 -2.88
C LEU A 129 11.40 6.23 -2.73
N GLU A 130 12.68 6.52 -2.55
CA GLU A 130 13.79 5.54 -2.60
C GLU A 130 13.58 4.33 -1.69
N HIS A 131 12.80 4.50 -0.64
CA HIS A 131 12.46 3.42 0.30
C HIS A 131 10.96 3.18 0.39
N GLY A 132 10.18 3.76 -0.52
CA GLY A 132 8.72 3.68 -0.56
C GLY A 132 8.21 2.43 -1.28
N PHE A 133 6.92 2.15 -1.10
CA PHE A 133 6.18 1.21 -1.94
C PHE A 133 4.85 1.84 -2.35
N PRO A 134 4.64 2.10 -3.66
CA PRO A 134 5.59 1.92 -4.75
C PRO A 134 6.80 2.87 -4.67
N ASP A 135 7.94 2.46 -5.26
CA ASP A 135 9.18 3.22 -5.33
C ASP A 135 9.24 4.21 -6.52
N TYR A 136 8.08 4.46 -7.13
CA TYR A 136 7.96 5.33 -8.29
C TYR A 136 6.65 6.13 -8.25
N LEU A 137 6.65 7.26 -8.96
CA LEU A 137 5.46 8.04 -9.32
C LEU A 137 5.23 7.96 -10.82
N CYS A 138 3.95 7.89 -11.22
CA CYS A 138 3.57 7.98 -12.63
C CYS A 138 3.67 9.42 -13.10
N ILE A 139 4.27 9.62 -14.27
CA ILE A 139 4.38 10.93 -14.92
C ILE A 139 3.73 10.90 -16.30
N GLN A 140 3.44 12.08 -16.81
CA GLN A 140 2.94 12.24 -18.16
C GLN A 140 4.05 11.98 -19.18
N GLU A 141 3.66 11.45 -20.32
CA GLU A 141 4.53 11.14 -21.45
C GLU A 141 5.39 12.34 -21.88
N ASP A 142 4.79 13.53 -21.91
CA ASP A 142 5.45 14.78 -22.31
C ASP A 142 6.67 15.12 -21.43
N LEU A 143 6.57 14.85 -20.12
CA LEU A 143 7.69 15.10 -19.20
C LEU A 143 8.83 14.12 -19.45
N TYR A 144 8.50 12.85 -19.71
CA TYR A 144 9.51 11.84 -20.04
C TYR A 144 10.21 12.15 -21.35
N HIS A 145 9.49 12.52 -22.40
CA HIS A 145 10.10 12.83 -23.72
C HIS A 145 11.00 14.05 -23.70
N ARG A 146 10.77 15.00 -22.80
CA ARG A 146 11.71 16.14 -22.61
C ARG A 146 13.00 15.71 -21.93
N TYR A 147 12.95 14.75 -21.01
CA TYR A 147 14.09 14.34 -20.19
C TYR A 147 14.19 12.82 -20.09
N PRO A 148 14.49 12.10 -21.19
CA PRO A 148 14.50 10.65 -21.21
C PRO A 148 15.69 10.12 -20.40
N GLN A 149 15.41 9.26 -19.40
CA GLN A 149 16.42 8.60 -18.55
C GLN A 149 17.44 9.56 -17.90
N GLN A 150 16.98 10.75 -17.54
CA GLN A 150 17.83 11.80 -16.93
C GLN A 150 17.38 12.11 -15.52
N GLN A 151 18.31 12.68 -14.75
CA GLN A 151 17.99 13.28 -13.48
C GLN A 151 17.38 14.66 -13.70
N VAL A 152 16.19 14.85 -13.13
CA VAL A 152 15.40 16.06 -13.28
C VAL A 152 15.06 16.62 -11.92
N ALA A 153 15.25 17.93 -11.75
CA ALA A 153 14.76 18.62 -10.56
C ALA A 153 13.25 18.83 -10.71
N VAL A 154 12.47 18.17 -9.85
CA VAL A 154 11.01 18.30 -9.79
C VAL A 154 10.60 18.88 -8.45
N ILE A 155 9.55 19.69 -8.47
CA ILE A 155 8.93 20.20 -7.24
C ILE A 155 7.75 19.31 -6.93
N LEU A 156 7.80 18.68 -5.77
CA LEU A 156 6.69 17.87 -5.24
C LEU A 156 5.89 18.72 -4.26
N LYS A 157 4.58 18.74 -4.46
CA LYS A 157 3.65 19.46 -3.62
C LYS A 157 2.59 18.52 -3.06
N GLY A 158 2.23 18.71 -1.82
CA GLY A 158 1.25 17.86 -1.17
C GLY A 158 1.13 18.10 0.33
N GLN A 159 0.88 17.03 1.06
CA GLN A 159 0.73 17.06 2.51
C GLN A 159 1.75 16.12 3.16
N ARG A 160 2.39 16.59 4.23
CA ARG A 160 3.36 15.83 5.00
C ARG A 160 2.94 15.72 6.46
N SER A 161 3.16 14.55 7.03
CA SER A 161 3.03 14.29 8.46
C SER A 161 4.21 13.45 8.96
N ARG A 162 4.26 13.16 10.27
CA ARG A 162 5.24 12.21 10.83
C ARG A 162 5.04 10.78 10.31
N LEU A 163 3.88 10.47 9.74
CA LEU A 163 3.54 9.13 9.25
C LEU A 163 3.90 8.92 7.78
N GLY A 164 4.16 10.01 7.05
CA GLY A 164 4.54 9.95 5.64
C GLY A 164 4.15 11.20 4.88
N THR A 165 4.27 11.10 3.55
CA THR A 165 4.04 12.19 2.62
C THR A 165 3.01 11.77 1.58
N HIS A 166 1.96 12.56 1.41
CA HIS A 166 0.96 12.45 0.36
C HIS A 166 1.28 13.44 -0.75
N ILE A 167 1.64 12.94 -1.93
CA ILE A 167 2.00 13.76 -3.08
C ILE A 167 0.73 13.99 -3.89
N VAL A 168 0.43 15.25 -4.17
CA VAL A 168 -0.79 15.65 -4.90
C VAL A 168 -0.43 16.16 -6.28
N GLU A 169 0.68 16.92 -6.39
CA GLU A 169 1.09 17.57 -7.62
C GLU A 169 2.59 17.42 -7.83
N ILE A 170 2.97 17.30 -9.10
CA ILE A 170 4.36 17.21 -9.56
C ILE A 170 4.57 18.32 -10.58
N TYR A 171 5.47 19.25 -10.30
CA TYR A 171 5.89 20.27 -11.23
C TYR A 171 7.25 19.92 -11.80
N GLY A 172 7.32 19.81 -13.12
CA GLY A 172 8.59 19.64 -13.83
C GLY A 172 9.43 20.92 -13.83
N PRO A 173 10.69 20.86 -14.28
CA PRO A 173 11.52 22.02 -14.44
C PRO A 173 10.88 22.98 -15.46
N GLN A 174 10.87 24.26 -15.09
CA GLN A 174 10.47 25.35 -15.98
C GLN A 174 11.55 25.61 -17.03
#